data_c0cd955ed3abd4a60aeb74084696468f
#
_entry.id   c0cd955ed3abd4a60aeb74084696468f
#
_cell.length_a   1.000
_cell.length_b   1.000
_cell.length_c   1.000
_cell.angle_alpha   90.00
_cell.angle_beta   90.00
_cell.angle_gamma   90.00
#
_symmetry.space_group_name_H-M   'P 1'
#
loop_
_entity.id
_entity.type
_entity.pdbx_description
1 polymer ?
#
loop_
_entity_poly.entity_id
_entity_poly.type
_entity_poly.pdbx_seq_one_letter_code
_entity_poly.pdbx_strand_id
1 'polypeptide(L)'
;MNRQPFTSSALKRNLSESEKSFYFNKNNVDKLESLISDAVLIASENFRSGVTVKKINIKGRCVYNASCLKEKLILRHCNANLKCLESLLPKQRNKIIDELKIYLKEGAQFRVYRLDIKSFFESIDLPQLFQYLQDERRLSRHTKNLIEWYLKACERIHSSKGLPRGLEISPMLSELYLAAFDSSIHRHSEVFYYSRFVDDMVIISSGKECPSTLMKQIQSLLPKGLSLNTNKLKVSPLIDKRSKGTAGKDKLLHKFDFLGYSFSVIDSPLSNKGATLSVYRKVTVDLSRGRIKKIKTRIARAFYSYHRTGDFKLLLDRISFLTSNRDLNRKIRSLSSLEKGKVSTGIYYSNARLDVNSISLKQLDDFLLYCVKSNNGRLHSIAKHSFTVNQRKELLRNSFRKGFVDRVYRKYNFKRYTEITKIWL
;
A
#
# COMPACT_ATOMS: atom_id res chain seq x y z
N MET A 1 21.42 20.81 -4.02
CA MET A 1 21.76 20.73 -5.46
C MET A 1 20.47 20.59 -6.26
N ASN A 2 20.23 21.48 -7.20
CA ASN A 2 19.05 21.49 -8.04
C ASN A 2 19.13 20.32 -9.04
N ARG A 3 18.40 19.20 -8.78
CA ARG A 3 18.47 17.96 -9.58
C ARG A 3 17.52 17.95 -10.78
N GLN A 4 16.91 19.10 -11.12
CA GLN A 4 15.81 19.17 -12.08
C GLN A 4 16.17 19.07 -13.57
N PRO A 5 17.41 19.38 -14.04
CA PRO A 5 17.74 19.29 -15.47
C PRO A 5 17.67 17.84 -16.00
N PHE A 6 17.21 17.69 -17.24
CA PHE A 6 17.10 16.42 -17.95
C PHE A 6 18.40 16.09 -18.71
N THR A 7 19.47 15.90 -17.97
CA THR A 7 20.78 15.51 -18.52
C THR A 7 20.91 14.00 -18.63
N SER A 8 21.86 13.55 -19.46
CA SER A 8 22.16 12.10 -19.61
C SER A 8 22.44 11.44 -18.27
N SER A 9 23.24 12.07 -17.40
CA SER A 9 23.55 11.55 -16.07
C SER A 9 22.32 11.50 -15.16
N ALA A 10 21.39 12.47 -15.27
CA ALA A 10 20.16 12.50 -14.51
C ALA A 10 19.22 11.38 -14.93
N LEU A 11 19.05 11.12 -16.22
CA LEU A 11 18.23 10.05 -16.74
C LEU A 11 18.81 8.65 -16.43
N LYS A 12 20.13 8.46 -16.57
CA LYS A 12 20.83 7.20 -16.18
C LYS A 12 20.58 6.82 -14.71
N ARG A 13 20.52 7.78 -13.79
CA ARG A 13 20.20 7.51 -12.37
C ARG A 13 18.82 6.92 -12.15
N ASN A 14 17.87 7.15 -13.06
CA ASN A 14 16.50 6.66 -12.98
C ASN A 14 16.30 5.24 -13.58
N LEU A 15 17.35 4.61 -14.06
CA LEU A 15 17.31 3.20 -14.47
C LEU A 15 17.02 2.32 -13.25
N SER A 16 16.09 1.37 -13.40
CA SER A 16 15.87 0.30 -12.42
C SER A 16 17.07 -0.65 -12.37
N GLU A 17 17.25 -1.38 -11.28
CA GLU A 17 18.36 -2.34 -11.15
C GLU A 17 18.34 -3.45 -12.22
N SER A 18 17.16 -3.86 -12.66
CA SER A 18 17.02 -4.82 -13.77
C SER A 18 17.46 -4.24 -15.12
N GLU A 19 17.11 -2.96 -15.38
CA GLU A 19 17.54 -2.26 -16.59
C GLU A 19 19.05 -2.01 -16.56
N LYS A 20 19.60 -1.60 -15.42
CA LYS A 20 21.06 -1.48 -15.25
C LYS A 20 21.76 -2.81 -15.51
N SER A 21 21.29 -3.91 -14.91
CA SER A 21 21.86 -5.24 -15.12
C SER A 21 21.81 -5.70 -16.57
N PHE A 22 20.80 -5.30 -17.34
CA PHE A 22 20.67 -5.61 -18.76
C PHE A 22 21.63 -4.77 -19.61
N TYR A 23 21.68 -3.46 -19.39
CA TYR A 23 22.44 -2.53 -20.25
C TYR A 23 23.91 -2.41 -19.88
N PHE A 24 24.33 -2.65 -18.64
CA PHE A 24 25.75 -2.64 -18.26
C PHE A 24 26.50 -3.94 -18.59
N ASN A 25 25.86 -4.89 -19.23
CA ASN A 25 26.62 -5.98 -19.89
C ASN A 25 27.38 -5.41 -21.11
N LYS A 26 28.64 -5.83 -21.29
CA LYS A 26 29.61 -5.29 -22.26
C LYS A 26 29.08 -5.08 -23.69
N ASN A 27 28.08 -5.85 -24.12
CA ASN A 27 27.50 -5.77 -25.47
C ASN A 27 26.33 -4.81 -25.65
N ASN A 28 25.91 -4.06 -24.61
CA ASN A 28 24.71 -3.20 -24.65
C ASN A 28 24.99 -1.75 -24.21
N VAL A 29 26.23 -1.39 -23.94
CA VAL A 29 26.57 -0.03 -23.45
C VAL A 29 26.26 1.03 -24.52
N ASP A 30 26.62 0.79 -25.78
CA ASP A 30 26.35 1.71 -26.89
C ASP A 30 24.84 1.89 -27.11
N LYS A 31 24.06 0.80 -26.95
CA LYS A 31 22.58 0.88 -27.00
C LYS A 31 22.01 1.73 -25.87
N LEU A 32 22.63 1.70 -24.69
CA LEU A 32 22.22 2.54 -23.58
C LEU A 32 22.54 4.01 -23.87
N GLU A 33 23.72 4.31 -24.38
CA GLU A 33 24.10 5.71 -24.69
C GLU A 33 23.16 6.31 -25.74
N SER A 34 22.89 5.59 -26.83
CA SER A 34 21.90 6.01 -27.83
C SER A 34 20.53 6.22 -27.24
N LEU A 35 20.03 5.27 -26.41
CA LEU A 35 18.72 5.37 -25.75
C LEU A 35 18.62 6.60 -24.83
N ILE A 36 19.68 6.89 -24.10
CA ILE A 36 19.73 8.06 -23.20
C ILE A 36 19.78 9.36 -24.00
N SER A 37 20.58 9.42 -25.07
CA SER A 37 20.65 10.58 -25.95
C SER A 37 19.27 10.90 -26.57
N ASP A 38 18.58 9.87 -27.06
CA ASP A 38 17.22 10.01 -27.58
C ASP A 38 16.25 10.49 -26.50
N ALA A 39 16.36 9.96 -25.26
CA ALA A 39 15.50 10.40 -24.17
C ALA A 39 15.74 11.86 -23.78
N VAL A 40 17.00 12.34 -23.83
CA VAL A 40 17.33 13.77 -23.63
C VAL A 40 16.71 14.61 -24.74
N LEU A 41 16.82 14.18 -26.00
CA LEU A 41 16.21 14.87 -27.15
C LEU A 41 14.68 14.96 -27.00
N ILE A 42 14.01 13.84 -26.73
CA ILE A 42 12.56 13.81 -26.50
C ILE A 42 12.14 14.75 -25.36
N ALA A 43 12.93 14.80 -24.28
CA ALA A 43 12.67 15.71 -23.17
C ALA A 43 12.85 17.19 -23.60
N SER A 44 13.90 17.52 -24.35
CA SER A 44 14.14 18.89 -24.82
C SER A 44 13.03 19.38 -25.76
N GLU A 45 12.44 18.50 -26.53
CA GLU A 45 11.34 18.77 -27.47
C GLU A 45 9.94 18.66 -26.85
N ASN A 46 9.82 18.41 -25.53
CA ASN A 46 8.55 18.22 -24.82
C ASN A 46 7.64 17.16 -25.50
N PHE A 47 8.18 16.00 -25.87
CA PHE A 47 7.46 14.90 -26.52
C PHE A 47 6.83 15.29 -27.89
N ARG A 48 7.38 16.24 -28.64
CA ARG A 48 6.88 16.62 -29.97
C ARG A 48 6.78 15.43 -30.93
N SER A 49 7.68 14.49 -30.84
CA SER A 49 7.68 13.23 -31.59
C SER A 49 6.52 12.27 -31.22
N GLY A 50 5.69 12.65 -30.26
CA GLY A 50 4.58 11.84 -29.75
C GLY A 50 4.94 11.03 -28.51
N VAL A 51 3.92 10.38 -27.96
CA VAL A 51 4.06 9.48 -26.80
C VAL A 51 3.45 8.11 -27.09
N THR A 52 4.03 7.08 -26.48
CA THR A 52 3.57 5.69 -26.64
C THR A 52 3.02 5.17 -25.31
N VAL A 53 1.72 5.29 -25.10
CA VAL A 53 1.05 4.85 -23.88
C VAL A 53 0.22 3.60 -24.16
N LYS A 54 0.39 2.55 -23.36
CA LYS A 54 -0.46 1.35 -23.38
C LYS A 54 -1.52 1.44 -22.29
N LYS A 55 -2.76 1.17 -22.67
CA LYS A 55 -3.89 1.01 -21.75
C LYS A 55 -4.15 -0.47 -21.53
N ILE A 56 -4.14 -0.91 -20.28
CA ILE A 56 -4.34 -2.31 -19.88
C ILE A 56 -5.50 -2.34 -18.88
N ASN A 57 -6.42 -3.28 -19.04
CA ASN A 57 -7.47 -3.49 -18.04
C ASN A 57 -7.00 -4.51 -17.00
N ILE A 58 -6.88 -4.09 -15.74
CA ILE A 58 -6.52 -4.95 -14.63
C ILE A 58 -7.67 -4.98 -13.62
N LYS A 59 -8.40 -6.10 -13.56
CA LYS A 59 -9.53 -6.28 -12.62
C LYS A 59 -10.59 -5.20 -12.73
N GLY A 60 -10.97 -4.84 -13.95
CA GLY A 60 -11.99 -3.82 -14.24
C GLY A 60 -11.51 -2.38 -14.11
N ARG A 61 -10.21 -2.14 -13.89
CA ARG A 61 -9.62 -0.80 -13.83
C ARG A 61 -8.66 -0.58 -14.98
N CYS A 62 -8.74 0.58 -15.62
CA CYS A 62 -7.79 0.99 -16.64
C CYS A 62 -6.47 1.40 -15.96
N VAL A 63 -5.38 0.83 -16.42
CA VAL A 63 -4.02 1.13 -15.98
C VAL A 63 -3.20 1.53 -17.21
N TYR A 64 -2.48 2.62 -17.11
CA TYR A 64 -1.67 3.19 -18.17
C TYR A 64 -0.19 2.96 -17.90
N ASN A 65 0.57 2.65 -18.92
CA ASN A 65 2.00 2.43 -18.82
C ASN A 65 2.70 3.01 -20.05
N ALA A 66 3.75 3.80 -19.86
CA ALA A 66 4.62 4.19 -20.94
C ALA A 66 5.23 2.95 -21.59
N SER A 67 5.14 2.85 -22.92
CA SER A 67 5.57 1.63 -23.62
C SER A 67 7.08 1.57 -23.78
N CYS A 68 7.72 2.70 -24.03
CA CYS A 68 9.17 2.75 -24.25
C CYS A 68 9.94 3.17 -23.01
N LEU A 69 11.18 2.72 -22.90
CA LEU A 69 12.05 3.03 -21.76
C LEU A 69 12.45 4.51 -21.74
N LYS A 70 12.60 5.16 -22.90
CA LYS A 70 12.93 6.58 -23.01
C LYS A 70 11.91 7.44 -22.24
N GLU A 71 10.62 7.25 -22.52
CA GLU A 71 9.53 7.96 -21.84
C GLU A 71 9.48 7.62 -20.35
N LYS A 72 9.66 6.34 -19.98
CA LYS A 72 9.72 5.93 -18.56
C LYS A 72 10.82 6.66 -17.80
N LEU A 73 12.00 6.83 -18.39
CA LEU A 73 13.10 7.54 -17.75
C LEU A 73 12.78 9.02 -17.54
N ILE A 74 12.15 9.66 -18.53
CA ILE A 74 11.71 11.06 -18.42
C ILE A 74 10.66 11.18 -17.31
N LEU A 75 9.63 10.31 -17.30
CA LEU A 75 8.59 10.35 -16.26
C LEU A 75 9.13 10.05 -14.87
N ARG A 76 10.08 9.11 -14.74
CA ARG A 76 10.76 8.82 -13.47
C ARG A 76 11.57 10.02 -13.00
N HIS A 77 12.17 10.77 -13.93
CA HIS A 77 12.89 11.98 -13.58
C HIS A 77 11.93 13.10 -13.17
N CYS A 78 10.81 13.30 -13.87
CA CYS A 78 9.74 14.19 -13.43
C CYS A 78 9.26 13.81 -12.01
N ASN A 79 9.06 12.53 -11.74
CA ASN A 79 8.68 12.04 -10.41
C ASN A 79 9.76 12.30 -9.35
N ALA A 80 11.04 12.18 -9.72
CA ALA A 80 12.15 12.53 -8.82
C ALA A 80 12.16 14.03 -8.49
N ASN A 81 11.87 14.89 -9.47
CA ASN A 81 11.74 16.34 -9.27
C ASN A 81 10.54 16.68 -8.37
N LEU A 82 9.37 16.03 -8.56
CA LEU A 82 8.22 16.17 -7.68
C LEU A 82 8.53 15.73 -6.24
N LYS A 83 9.30 14.67 -6.05
CA LYS A 83 9.71 14.20 -4.71
C LYS A 83 10.68 15.12 -3.99
N CYS A 84 11.32 16.08 -4.67
CA CYS A 84 12.08 17.12 -4.01
C CYS A 84 11.18 18.10 -3.24
N LEU A 85 9.87 18.07 -3.47
CA LEU A 85 8.87 18.81 -2.69
C LEU A 85 8.57 18.01 -1.41
N GLU A 86 9.43 18.13 -0.41
CA GLU A 86 9.33 17.33 0.84
C GLU A 86 7.97 17.43 1.52
N SER A 87 7.31 18.60 1.42
CA SER A 87 5.97 18.83 1.95
C SER A 87 4.87 17.96 1.31
N LEU A 88 5.12 17.42 0.12
CA LEU A 88 4.17 16.55 -0.61
C LEU A 88 4.45 15.06 -0.43
N LEU A 89 5.52 14.69 0.29
CA LEU A 89 5.83 13.28 0.45
C LEU A 89 4.75 12.56 1.28
N PRO A 90 4.14 11.50 0.74
CA PRO A 90 3.10 10.78 1.46
C PRO A 90 3.65 10.14 2.73
N LYS A 91 2.86 10.16 3.80
CA LYS A 91 3.22 9.44 5.02
C LYS A 91 3.36 7.94 4.74
N GLN A 92 4.39 7.34 5.32
CA GLN A 92 4.56 5.90 5.23
C GLN A 92 3.42 5.18 5.96
N ARG A 93 2.88 4.12 5.35
CA ARG A 93 1.78 3.32 5.91
C ARG A 93 2.03 2.91 7.37
N ASN A 94 3.24 2.45 7.70
CA ASN A 94 3.58 2.00 9.04
C ASN A 94 3.55 3.15 10.05
N LYS A 95 4.01 4.35 9.67
CA LYS A 95 3.95 5.55 10.51
C LYS A 95 2.51 5.95 10.81
N ILE A 96 1.62 5.89 9.82
CA ILE A 96 0.18 6.15 10.01
C ILE A 96 -0.42 5.19 11.04
N ILE A 97 -0.08 3.89 10.97
CA ILE A 97 -0.59 2.89 11.92
C ILE A 97 -0.08 3.13 13.33
N ASP A 98 1.21 3.50 13.47
CA ASP A 98 1.82 3.80 14.78
C ASP A 98 1.18 5.05 15.41
N GLU A 99 1.03 6.14 14.64
CA GLU A 99 0.37 7.37 15.10
C GLU A 99 -1.09 7.09 15.49
N LEU A 100 -1.85 6.41 14.63
CA LEU A 100 -3.25 6.08 14.89
C LEU A 100 -3.41 5.26 16.18
N LYS A 101 -2.51 4.31 16.44
CA LYS A 101 -2.50 3.54 17.69
C LYS A 101 -2.28 4.43 18.92
N ILE A 102 -1.46 5.47 18.80
CA ILE A 102 -1.21 6.44 19.89
C ILE A 102 -2.47 7.25 20.18
N TYR A 103 -3.05 7.87 19.15
CA TYR A 103 -4.26 8.72 19.34
C TYR A 103 -5.47 7.93 19.83
N LEU A 104 -5.64 6.67 19.40
CA LEU A 104 -6.75 5.83 19.89
C LEU A 104 -6.60 5.40 21.36
N LYS A 105 -5.40 5.51 21.96
CA LYS A 105 -5.19 5.25 23.39
C LYS A 105 -5.71 6.36 24.28
N GLU A 106 -5.97 7.55 23.74
CA GLU A 106 -6.41 8.70 24.48
C GLU A 106 -7.66 8.39 25.30
N GLY A 107 -7.67 8.81 26.58
CA GLY A 107 -8.78 8.60 27.51
C GLY A 107 -9.91 9.64 27.37
N ALA A 108 -9.68 10.74 26.66
CA ALA A 108 -10.70 11.72 26.34
C ALA A 108 -11.80 11.12 25.45
N GLN A 109 -12.93 11.82 25.34
CA GLN A 109 -13.94 11.45 24.34
C GLN A 109 -13.43 11.72 22.93
N PHE A 110 -13.85 10.90 21.99
CA PHE A 110 -13.54 11.11 20.58
C PHE A 110 -14.49 10.36 19.64
N ARG A 111 -14.44 10.68 18.35
CA ARG A 111 -15.13 9.96 17.30
C ARG A 111 -14.15 9.66 16.15
N VAL A 112 -14.31 8.51 15.53
CA VAL A 112 -13.46 8.07 14.41
C VAL A 112 -14.25 8.14 13.10
N TYR A 113 -13.74 8.85 12.12
CA TYR A 113 -14.24 8.89 10.76
C TYR A 113 -13.28 8.13 9.87
N ARG A 114 -13.82 7.21 9.09
CA ARG A 114 -13.10 6.53 8.02
C ARG A 114 -13.74 6.89 6.70
N LEU A 115 -12.97 7.51 5.82
CA LEU A 115 -13.44 8.10 4.59
C LEU A 115 -12.63 7.53 3.41
N ASP A 116 -13.23 7.54 2.21
CA ASP A 116 -12.62 7.08 0.96
C ASP A 116 -13.09 8.02 -0.15
N ILE A 117 -12.23 8.34 -1.10
CA ILE A 117 -12.59 9.17 -2.27
C ILE A 117 -13.08 8.25 -3.38
N LYS A 118 -14.25 8.58 -3.94
CA LYS A 118 -14.84 7.80 -5.04
C LYS A 118 -14.02 7.96 -6.31
N SER A 119 -13.61 6.84 -6.91
CA SER A 119 -12.88 6.81 -8.20
C SER A 119 -11.73 7.82 -8.28
N PHE A 120 -10.90 7.89 -7.22
CA PHE A 120 -9.97 8.98 -6.94
C PHE A 120 -9.20 9.47 -8.16
N PHE A 121 -8.39 8.62 -8.79
CA PHE A 121 -7.55 9.02 -9.93
C PHE A 121 -8.39 9.48 -11.13
N GLU A 122 -9.47 8.79 -11.41
CA GLU A 122 -10.37 9.07 -12.53
C GLU A 122 -11.22 10.33 -12.33
N SER A 123 -11.33 10.81 -11.09
CA SER A 123 -12.11 12.00 -10.72
C SER A 123 -11.29 13.28 -10.57
N ILE A 124 -9.95 13.20 -10.65
CA ILE A 124 -9.08 14.38 -10.62
C ILE A 124 -9.34 15.25 -11.85
N ASP A 125 -9.65 16.53 -11.63
CA ASP A 125 -9.81 17.53 -12.69
C ASP A 125 -8.43 17.95 -13.21
N LEU A 126 -8.08 17.54 -14.44
CA LEU A 126 -6.76 17.82 -15.02
C LEU A 126 -6.47 19.31 -15.19
N PRO A 127 -7.43 20.15 -15.68
CA PRO A 127 -7.22 21.59 -15.76
C PRO A 127 -6.81 22.21 -14.41
N GLN A 128 -7.50 21.86 -13.33
CA GLN A 128 -7.15 22.36 -12.00
C GLN A 128 -5.80 21.79 -11.51
N LEU A 129 -5.50 20.52 -11.81
CA LEU A 129 -4.18 19.96 -11.50
C LEU A 129 -3.07 20.70 -12.23
N PHE A 130 -3.27 21.06 -13.51
CA PHE A 130 -2.30 21.85 -14.26
C PHE A 130 -2.09 23.24 -13.65
N GLN A 131 -3.15 23.88 -13.18
CA GLN A 131 -3.03 25.15 -12.47
C GLN A 131 -2.15 24.99 -11.20
N TYR A 132 -2.44 24.02 -10.34
CA TYR A 132 -1.63 23.74 -9.15
C TYR A 132 -0.17 23.43 -9.50
N LEU A 133 0.05 22.70 -10.60
CA LEU A 133 1.39 22.39 -11.08
C LEU A 133 2.12 23.67 -11.55
N GLN A 134 1.43 24.57 -12.25
CA GLN A 134 2.03 25.84 -12.69
C GLN A 134 2.33 26.78 -11.51
N ASP A 135 1.49 26.80 -10.48
CA ASP A 135 1.67 27.61 -9.27
C ASP A 135 2.81 27.12 -8.37
N GLU A 136 3.26 25.85 -8.52
CA GLU A 136 4.36 25.30 -7.71
C GLU A 136 5.73 25.88 -8.14
N ARG A 137 6.17 26.94 -7.46
CA ARG A 137 7.38 27.69 -7.80
C ARG A 137 8.69 26.91 -7.67
N ARG A 138 8.71 25.85 -6.87
CA ARG A 138 9.91 25.02 -6.63
C ARG A 138 10.20 24.04 -7.78
N LEU A 139 9.27 23.86 -8.71
CA LEU A 139 9.46 23.04 -9.92
C LEU A 139 9.90 23.88 -11.11
N SER A 140 10.85 23.35 -11.89
CA SER A 140 11.27 23.98 -13.13
C SER A 140 10.12 23.98 -14.15
N ARG A 141 10.05 25.05 -14.97
CA ARG A 141 9.08 25.17 -16.06
C ARG A 141 9.15 23.96 -17.01
N HIS A 142 10.36 23.47 -17.28
CA HIS A 142 10.56 22.31 -18.15
C HIS A 142 9.89 21.04 -17.57
N THR A 143 10.09 20.75 -16.27
CA THR A 143 9.41 19.62 -15.62
C THR A 143 7.88 19.73 -15.70
N LYS A 144 7.33 20.93 -15.45
CA LYS A 144 5.88 21.19 -15.53
C LYS A 144 5.35 20.93 -16.92
N ASN A 145 6.03 21.47 -17.94
CA ASN A 145 5.63 21.30 -19.34
C ASN A 145 5.65 19.83 -19.76
N LEU A 146 6.69 19.07 -19.43
CA LEU A 146 6.77 17.64 -19.74
C LEU A 146 5.62 16.83 -19.11
N ILE A 147 5.28 17.12 -17.86
CA ILE A 147 4.15 16.47 -17.18
C ILE A 147 2.84 16.81 -17.89
N GLU A 148 2.60 18.08 -18.14
CA GLU A 148 1.36 18.56 -18.76
C GLU A 148 1.19 17.99 -20.18
N TRP A 149 2.22 18.04 -21.01
CA TRP A 149 2.20 17.48 -22.37
C TRP A 149 1.95 15.98 -22.37
N TYR A 150 2.59 15.25 -21.50
CA TYR A 150 2.40 13.80 -21.40
C TYR A 150 0.98 13.43 -20.98
N LEU A 151 0.41 14.13 -20.00
CA LEU A 151 -0.97 13.88 -19.56
C LEU A 151 -1.99 14.26 -20.63
N LYS A 152 -1.82 15.39 -21.33
CA LYS A 152 -2.66 15.77 -22.46
C LYS A 152 -2.60 14.76 -23.61
N ALA A 153 -1.42 14.18 -23.85
CA ALA A 153 -1.27 13.13 -24.84
C ALA A 153 -2.00 11.84 -24.43
N CYS A 154 -1.94 11.45 -23.15
CA CYS A 154 -2.72 10.32 -22.64
C CYS A 154 -4.23 10.52 -22.82
N GLU A 155 -4.73 11.74 -22.57
CA GLU A 155 -6.14 12.08 -22.77
C GLU A 155 -6.54 11.96 -24.23
N ARG A 156 -5.75 12.51 -25.16
CA ARG A 156 -5.99 12.44 -26.60
C ARG A 156 -5.98 11.01 -27.15
N ILE A 157 -5.00 10.19 -26.74
CA ILE A 157 -4.80 8.83 -27.31
C ILE A 157 -5.85 7.85 -26.79
N HIS A 158 -6.24 7.95 -25.53
CA HIS A 158 -7.05 6.93 -24.85
C HIS A 158 -8.37 7.45 -24.28
N SER A 159 -8.71 8.72 -24.51
CA SER A 159 -9.87 9.38 -23.88
C SER A 159 -9.87 9.15 -22.36
N SER A 160 -8.67 9.23 -21.74
CA SER A 160 -8.53 9.01 -20.32
C SER A 160 -9.19 10.15 -19.55
N LYS A 161 -10.06 9.79 -18.60
CA LYS A 161 -10.62 10.77 -17.66
C LYS A 161 -9.73 10.85 -16.43
N GLY A 162 -9.48 12.06 -15.97
CA GLY A 162 -8.69 12.31 -14.77
C GLY A 162 -7.21 11.91 -14.91
N LEU A 163 -6.57 11.62 -13.78
CA LEU A 163 -5.15 11.28 -13.72
C LEU A 163 -4.92 9.81 -14.09
N PRO A 164 -4.15 9.50 -15.15
CA PRO A 164 -3.92 8.13 -15.59
C PRO A 164 -3.29 7.26 -14.50
N ARG A 165 -3.99 6.23 -14.05
CA ARG A 165 -3.50 5.28 -13.05
C ARG A 165 -2.37 4.42 -13.64
N GLY A 166 -1.26 4.28 -12.91
CA GLY A 166 -0.14 3.40 -13.28
C GLY A 166 1.07 4.12 -13.85
N LEU A 167 0.97 5.40 -14.21
CA LEU A 167 2.14 6.21 -14.56
C LEU A 167 2.98 6.51 -13.31
N GLU A 168 4.28 6.59 -13.49
CA GLU A 168 5.25 6.85 -12.41
C GLU A 168 5.00 8.18 -11.67
N ILE A 169 4.46 9.18 -12.36
CA ILE A 169 4.18 10.52 -11.83
C ILE A 169 2.85 10.63 -11.08
N SER A 170 1.87 9.77 -11.40
CA SER A 170 0.49 9.92 -10.91
C SER A 170 0.37 9.92 -9.38
N PRO A 171 1.10 9.10 -8.61
CA PRO A 171 1.04 9.17 -7.15
C PRO A 171 1.43 10.53 -6.58
N MET A 172 2.52 11.14 -7.08
CA MET A 172 2.98 12.44 -6.57
C MET A 172 2.09 13.60 -7.03
N LEU A 173 1.53 13.53 -8.23
CA LEU A 173 0.56 14.51 -8.70
C LEU A 173 -0.75 14.46 -7.90
N SER A 174 -1.16 13.29 -7.46
CA SER A 174 -2.33 13.16 -6.58
C SER A 174 -2.07 13.74 -5.18
N GLU A 175 -0.85 13.68 -4.67
CA GLU A 175 -0.46 14.37 -3.43
C GLU A 175 -0.50 15.89 -3.61
N LEU A 176 0.02 16.41 -4.71
CA LEU A 176 -0.06 17.84 -5.04
C LEU A 176 -1.52 18.31 -5.10
N TYR A 177 -2.38 17.52 -5.74
CA TYR A 177 -3.80 17.86 -5.90
C TYR A 177 -4.55 17.97 -4.56
N LEU A 178 -4.19 17.16 -3.57
CA LEU A 178 -4.82 17.14 -2.26
C LEU A 178 -4.09 17.97 -1.19
N ALA A 179 -2.98 18.61 -1.49
CA ALA A 179 -2.13 19.30 -0.51
C ALA A 179 -2.89 20.39 0.28
N ALA A 180 -3.69 21.21 -0.41
CA ALA A 180 -4.49 22.26 0.21
C ALA A 180 -5.61 21.67 1.09
N PHE A 181 -6.27 20.62 0.61
CA PHE A 181 -7.27 19.87 1.38
C PHE A 181 -6.66 19.27 2.65
N ASP A 182 -5.54 18.58 2.56
CA ASP A 182 -4.86 18.00 3.71
C ASP A 182 -4.50 19.06 4.75
N SER A 183 -3.99 20.21 4.29
CA SER A 183 -3.66 21.35 5.16
C SER A 183 -4.89 21.94 5.86
N SER A 184 -6.02 21.99 5.18
CA SER A 184 -7.28 22.50 5.74
C SER A 184 -7.84 21.57 6.82
N ILE A 185 -7.81 20.25 6.57
CA ILE A 185 -8.25 19.26 7.57
C ILE A 185 -7.33 19.25 8.79
N HIS A 186 -6.02 19.38 8.62
CA HIS A 186 -5.09 19.44 9.76
C HIS A 186 -5.30 20.66 10.66
N ARG A 187 -5.81 21.77 10.11
CA ARG A 187 -6.07 23.02 10.85
C ARG A 187 -7.48 23.10 11.41
N HIS A 188 -8.33 22.12 11.14
CA HIS A 188 -9.71 22.14 11.61
C HIS A 188 -9.77 21.95 13.12
N SER A 189 -10.47 22.84 13.86
CA SER A 189 -10.51 22.91 15.33
C SER A 189 -11.02 21.62 15.99
N GLU A 190 -11.94 20.91 15.35
CA GLU A 190 -12.52 19.67 15.87
C GLU A 190 -11.70 18.41 15.51
N VAL A 191 -10.59 18.54 14.77
CA VAL A 191 -9.78 17.42 14.31
C VAL A 191 -8.53 17.28 15.16
N PHE A 192 -8.42 16.21 15.93
CA PHE A 192 -7.25 15.89 16.74
C PHE A 192 -6.18 15.14 15.95
N TYR A 193 -6.63 14.29 15.04
CA TYR A 193 -5.74 13.52 14.18
C TYR A 193 -6.35 13.34 12.81
N TYR A 194 -5.53 13.56 11.79
CA TYR A 194 -5.85 13.26 10.40
C TYR A 194 -4.68 12.54 9.73
N SER A 195 -4.99 11.54 8.96
CA SER A 195 -4.02 10.92 8.07
C SER A 195 -4.69 10.33 6.84
N ARG A 196 -3.99 10.43 5.73
CA ARG A 196 -4.41 9.91 4.43
C ARG A 196 -3.35 8.98 3.85
N PHE A 197 -3.79 7.94 3.17
CA PHE A 197 -2.97 7.06 2.37
C PHE A 197 -3.64 6.86 1.00
N VAL A 198 -3.23 7.63 0.00
CA VAL A 198 -3.85 7.74 -1.33
C VAL A 198 -5.29 8.25 -1.19
N ASP A 199 -6.29 7.39 -1.36
CA ASP A 199 -7.73 7.66 -1.28
C ASP A 199 -8.35 7.30 0.09
N ASP A 200 -7.69 6.46 0.89
CA ASP A 200 -8.13 6.08 2.24
C ASP A 200 -7.76 7.15 3.28
N MET A 201 -8.74 7.67 4.03
CA MET A 201 -8.54 8.68 5.07
C MET A 201 -9.08 8.22 6.42
N VAL A 202 -8.44 8.66 7.49
CA VAL A 202 -8.90 8.52 8.87
C VAL A 202 -8.81 9.84 9.61
N ILE A 203 -9.87 10.18 10.34
CA ILE A 203 -9.94 11.37 11.18
C ILE A 203 -10.36 10.93 12.60
N ILE A 204 -9.71 11.49 13.61
CA ILE A 204 -10.16 11.42 15.00
C ILE A 204 -10.55 12.84 15.40
N SER A 205 -11.82 13.03 15.78
CA SER A 205 -12.36 14.31 16.21
C SER A 205 -12.56 14.39 17.72
N SER A 206 -12.85 15.58 18.21
CA SER A 206 -13.13 15.85 19.63
C SER A 206 -14.36 15.11 20.19
N GLY A 207 -15.24 14.63 19.31
CA GLY A 207 -16.52 14.04 19.66
C GLY A 207 -17.58 15.08 20.07
N LYS A 208 -17.24 16.37 20.07
CA LYS A 208 -18.18 17.48 20.35
C LYS A 208 -18.88 18.00 19.09
N GLU A 209 -18.28 17.71 17.93
CA GLU A 209 -18.78 18.12 16.62
C GLU A 209 -20.10 17.42 16.25
N CYS A 210 -20.92 18.10 15.45
CA CYS A 210 -22.02 17.45 14.74
C CYS A 210 -21.49 16.68 13.54
N PRO A 211 -21.66 15.33 13.47
CA PRO A 211 -21.10 14.52 12.39
C PRO A 211 -21.53 14.95 11.00
N SER A 212 -22.80 15.32 10.82
CA SER A 212 -23.34 15.74 9.52
C SER A 212 -22.73 17.06 9.05
N THR A 213 -22.50 18.00 9.99
CA THR A 213 -21.87 19.30 9.69
C THR A 213 -20.41 19.11 9.31
N LEU A 214 -19.65 18.35 10.12
CA LEU A 214 -18.24 18.06 9.81
C LEU A 214 -18.09 17.36 8.45
N MET A 215 -18.97 16.42 8.13
CA MET A 215 -18.95 15.73 6.85
C MET A 215 -19.23 16.66 5.66
N LYS A 216 -20.17 17.61 5.80
CA LYS A 216 -20.43 18.64 4.77
C LYS A 216 -19.21 19.54 4.59
N GLN A 217 -18.58 19.97 5.68
CA GLN A 217 -17.36 20.78 5.64
C GLN A 217 -16.21 20.02 4.94
N ILE A 218 -15.97 18.76 5.30
CA ILE A 218 -14.94 17.92 4.63
C ILE A 218 -15.25 17.79 3.13
N GLN A 219 -16.50 17.56 2.75
CA GLN A 219 -16.91 17.46 1.34
C GLN A 219 -16.69 18.77 0.58
N SER A 220 -16.96 19.93 1.19
CA SER A 220 -16.77 21.24 0.55
C SER A 220 -15.30 21.63 0.38
N LEU A 221 -14.41 21.09 1.21
CA LEU A 221 -12.96 21.30 1.11
C LEU A 221 -12.29 20.47 0.02
N LEU A 222 -12.96 19.40 -0.46
CA LEU A 222 -12.38 18.57 -1.53
C LEU A 222 -12.21 19.39 -2.81
N PRO A 223 -11.07 19.20 -3.53
CA PRO A 223 -10.86 19.81 -4.84
C PRO A 223 -11.94 19.39 -5.85
N LYS A 224 -12.10 20.21 -6.88
CA LYS A 224 -13.06 19.99 -7.97
C LYS A 224 -12.97 18.56 -8.52
N GLY A 225 -14.11 17.97 -8.83
CA GLY A 225 -14.21 16.61 -9.38
C GLY A 225 -14.18 15.51 -8.31
N LEU A 226 -13.64 15.75 -7.11
CA LEU A 226 -13.57 14.75 -6.06
C LEU A 226 -14.85 14.72 -5.20
N SER A 227 -15.22 13.53 -4.79
CA SER A 227 -16.33 13.31 -3.86
C SER A 227 -16.06 12.15 -2.92
N LEU A 228 -16.63 12.19 -1.72
CA LEU A 228 -16.54 11.08 -0.78
C LEU A 228 -17.35 9.87 -1.26
N ASN A 229 -16.84 8.69 -1.01
CA ASN A 229 -17.52 7.44 -1.30
C ASN A 229 -18.50 7.11 -0.16
N THR A 230 -19.76 7.43 -0.34
CA THR A 230 -20.81 7.21 0.67
C THR A 230 -20.94 5.74 1.09
N ASN A 231 -20.69 4.80 0.19
CA ASN A 231 -20.78 3.36 0.49
C ASN A 231 -19.66 2.86 1.41
N LYS A 232 -18.53 3.56 1.45
CA LYS A 232 -17.38 3.21 2.30
C LYS A 232 -17.21 4.13 3.51
N LEU A 233 -17.99 5.17 3.58
CA LEU A 233 -18.01 6.11 4.71
C LEU A 233 -18.41 5.39 5.98
N LYS A 234 -17.62 5.53 7.04
CA LYS A 234 -17.92 5.00 8.36
C LYS A 234 -17.60 6.03 9.43
N VAL A 235 -18.58 6.31 10.24
CA VAL A 235 -18.45 7.17 11.42
C VAL A 235 -18.70 6.29 12.65
N SER A 236 -17.80 6.30 13.63
CA SER A 236 -18.02 5.57 14.87
C SER A 236 -19.12 6.24 15.70
N PRO A 237 -19.80 5.52 16.60
CA PRO A 237 -20.50 6.17 17.69
C PRO A 237 -19.51 7.03 18.48
N LEU A 238 -20.04 7.95 19.31
CA LEU A 238 -19.20 8.68 20.26
C LEU A 238 -18.55 7.68 21.21
N ILE A 239 -17.25 7.81 21.40
CA ILE A 239 -16.49 7.06 22.39
C ILE A 239 -16.32 8.01 23.58
N ASP A 240 -17.08 7.79 24.64
CA ASP A 240 -17.13 8.66 25.81
C ASP A 240 -15.79 8.74 26.53
N LYS A 241 -15.61 9.81 27.31
CA LYS A 241 -14.46 9.95 28.19
C LYS A 241 -14.35 8.73 29.11
N ARG A 242 -13.13 8.22 29.28
CA ARG A 242 -12.87 7.12 30.19
C ARG A 242 -13.22 7.48 31.61
N SER A 243 -14.11 6.74 32.27
CA SER A 243 -14.50 6.94 33.66
C SER A 243 -13.59 6.19 34.64
N LYS A 244 -13.40 6.73 35.83
CA LYS A 244 -12.58 6.14 36.91
C LYS A 244 -13.19 4.91 37.57
N GLY A 245 -14.19 4.27 37.02
CA GLY A 245 -14.98 3.27 37.73
C GLY A 245 -15.34 1.99 36.98
N THR A 246 -14.74 1.71 35.82
CA THR A 246 -15.02 0.45 35.14
C THR A 246 -14.34 -0.70 35.87
N ALA A 247 -15.02 -1.22 36.89
CA ALA A 247 -14.64 -2.46 37.58
C ALA A 247 -14.93 -3.67 36.69
N GLY A 248 -13.97 -4.56 36.53
CA GLY A 248 -14.16 -5.94 36.14
C GLY A 248 -13.44 -6.39 34.88
N LYS A 249 -14.02 -6.29 33.68
CA LYS A 249 -13.50 -6.93 32.47
C LYS A 249 -13.19 -5.93 31.35
N ASP A 250 -12.28 -6.31 30.47
CA ASP A 250 -12.00 -5.57 29.21
C ASP A 250 -13.31 -5.36 28.44
N LYS A 251 -13.68 -4.08 28.19
CA LYS A 251 -14.87 -3.69 27.41
C LYS A 251 -14.43 -3.18 26.04
N LEU A 252 -14.81 -3.86 24.97
CA LEU A 252 -14.61 -3.36 23.61
C LEU A 252 -15.52 -2.18 23.35
N LEU A 253 -14.95 -1.00 23.08
CA LEU A 253 -15.68 0.23 22.77
C LEU A 253 -15.93 0.38 21.27
N HIS A 254 -14.89 0.17 20.46
CA HIS A 254 -14.98 0.31 19.01
C HIS A 254 -14.00 -0.61 18.29
N LYS A 255 -14.40 -1.07 17.10
CA LYS A 255 -13.54 -1.86 16.22
C LYS A 255 -13.73 -1.42 14.77
N PHE A 256 -12.62 -1.15 14.07
CA PHE A 256 -12.64 -0.78 12.65
C PHE A 256 -11.39 -1.25 11.92
N ASP A 257 -11.53 -1.40 10.59
CA ASP A 257 -10.43 -1.78 9.70
C ASP A 257 -9.87 -0.55 8.99
N PHE A 258 -8.54 -0.37 8.97
CA PHE A 258 -7.86 0.67 8.20
C PHE A 258 -6.50 0.17 7.68
N LEU A 259 -6.18 0.47 6.43
CA LEU A 259 -4.93 0.09 5.75
C LEU A 259 -4.55 -1.39 5.92
N GLY A 260 -5.54 -2.28 5.95
CA GLY A 260 -5.33 -3.73 6.08
C GLY A 260 -5.08 -4.21 7.51
N TYR A 261 -5.23 -3.34 8.51
CA TYR A 261 -5.25 -3.68 9.92
C TYR A 261 -6.64 -3.49 10.51
N SER A 262 -6.93 -4.21 11.59
CA SER A 262 -8.11 -4.06 12.43
C SER A 262 -7.69 -3.49 13.78
N PHE A 263 -8.22 -2.34 14.12
CA PHE A 263 -7.99 -1.68 15.40
C PHE A 263 -9.15 -2.00 16.35
N SER A 264 -8.83 -2.39 17.59
CA SER A 264 -9.83 -2.54 18.65
C SER A 264 -9.45 -1.61 19.79
N VAL A 265 -10.37 -0.70 20.14
CA VAL A 265 -10.26 0.23 21.27
C VAL A 265 -10.98 -0.39 22.46
N ILE A 266 -10.29 -0.59 23.56
CA ILE A 266 -10.75 -1.36 24.71
C ILE A 266 -10.55 -0.54 25.98
N ASP A 267 -11.57 -0.42 26.80
CA ASP A 267 -11.42 -0.01 28.18
C ASP A 267 -11.07 -1.21 29.04
N SER A 268 -9.87 -1.16 29.61
CA SER A 268 -9.41 -2.21 30.53
C SER A 268 -9.61 -1.76 31.98
N PRO A 269 -9.85 -2.71 32.93
CA PRO A 269 -9.88 -2.40 34.34
C PRO A 269 -8.63 -1.65 34.78
N LEU A 270 -8.79 -0.72 35.70
CA LEU A 270 -7.67 -0.02 36.31
C LEU A 270 -6.97 -1.00 37.26
N SER A 271 -5.67 -1.21 37.06
CA SER A 271 -4.86 -2.06 37.92
C SER A 271 -4.73 -1.39 39.31
N ASN A 272 -5.13 -2.08 40.36
CA ASN A 272 -5.05 -1.62 41.77
C ASN A 272 -3.63 -1.63 42.35
N LYS A 273 -2.59 -1.92 41.54
CA LYS A 273 -1.20 -1.96 42.03
C LYS A 273 -0.58 -0.57 41.94
N GLY A 274 -0.73 0.21 43.01
CA GLY A 274 0.20 1.26 43.49
C GLY A 274 0.76 2.34 42.54
N ALA A 275 0.42 2.34 41.28
CA ALA A 275 0.92 3.29 40.30
C ALA A 275 -0.23 4.12 39.73
N THR A 276 0.04 5.39 39.47
CA THR A 276 -0.80 6.36 38.78
C THR A 276 -1.79 5.68 37.82
N LEU A 277 -3.09 5.84 38.10
CA LEU A 277 -4.21 5.34 37.30
C LEU A 277 -3.96 5.62 35.82
N SER A 278 -3.73 4.58 35.02
CA SER A 278 -3.53 4.76 33.58
C SER A 278 -4.75 5.39 32.95
N VAL A 279 -4.62 6.64 32.52
CA VAL A 279 -5.66 7.38 31.82
C VAL A 279 -5.90 6.79 30.42
N TYR A 280 -4.97 5.99 29.92
CA TYR A 280 -4.96 5.49 28.55
C TYR A 280 -5.77 4.20 28.38
N ARG A 281 -6.40 4.08 27.18
CA ARG A 281 -7.08 2.88 26.75
C ARG A 281 -6.11 1.85 26.20
N LYS A 282 -6.51 0.60 26.21
CA LYS A 282 -5.82 -0.49 25.51
C LYS A 282 -6.23 -0.49 24.04
N VAL A 283 -5.27 -0.44 23.13
CA VAL A 283 -5.53 -0.55 21.68
C VAL A 283 -4.78 -1.76 21.14
N THR A 284 -5.51 -2.69 20.54
CA THR A 284 -4.93 -3.84 19.88
C THR A 284 -5.02 -3.70 18.36
N VAL A 285 -3.97 -4.14 17.68
CA VAL A 285 -3.85 -4.09 16.22
C VAL A 285 -3.71 -5.50 15.67
N ASP A 286 -4.65 -5.89 14.82
CA ASP A 286 -4.71 -7.21 14.19
C ASP A 286 -4.89 -7.11 12.66
N LEU A 287 -4.93 -8.24 11.94
CA LEU A 287 -5.23 -8.22 10.50
C LEU A 287 -6.69 -7.84 10.24
N SER A 288 -6.93 -7.03 9.22
CA SER A 288 -8.30 -6.75 8.78
C SER A 288 -9.00 -8.00 8.25
N ARG A 289 -10.34 -8.03 8.36
CA ARG A 289 -11.18 -9.13 7.83
C ARG A 289 -10.90 -9.42 6.35
N GLY A 290 -10.74 -8.36 5.54
CA GLY A 290 -10.44 -8.50 4.11
C GLY A 290 -9.08 -9.17 3.85
N ARG A 291 -8.08 -8.88 4.69
CA ARG A 291 -6.75 -9.49 4.58
C ARG A 291 -6.75 -10.96 5.00
N ILE A 292 -7.43 -11.30 6.08
CA ILE A 292 -7.63 -12.68 6.52
C ILE A 292 -8.35 -13.49 5.41
N LYS A 293 -9.45 -12.96 4.86
CA LYS A 293 -10.17 -13.58 3.76
C LYS A 293 -9.28 -13.83 2.55
N LYS A 294 -8.47 -12.84 2.17
CA LYS A 294 -7.52 -12.96 1.05
C LYS A 294 -6.49 -14.07 1.26
N ILE A 295 -5.93 -14.18 2.48
CA ILE A 295 -4.95 -15.23 2.81
C ILE A 295 -5.63 -16.60 2.79
N LYS A 296 -6.81 -16.76 3.43
CA LYS A 296 -7.60 -18.01 3.41
C LYS A 296 -7.94 -18.44 1.97
N THR A 297 -8.35 -17.50 1.11
CA THR A 297 -8.60 -17.78 -0.31
C THR A 297 -7.34 -18.27 -1.02
N ARG A 298 -6.18 -17.70 -0.72
CA ARG A 298 -4.91 -18.15 -1.31
C ARG A 298 -4.52 -19.55 -0.86
N ILE A 299 -4.73 -19.89 0.40
CA ILE A 299 -4.54 -21.26 0.92
C ILE A 299 -5.47 -22.21 0.16
N ALA A 300 -6.77 -21.93 0.12
CA ALA A 300 -7.73 -22.77 -0.58
C ALA A 300 -7.38 -23.00 -2.05
N ARG A 301 -7.00 -21.92 -2.79
CA ARG A 301 -6.55 -22.03 -4.17
C ARG A 301 -5.30 -22.91 -4.33
N ALA A 302 -4.37 -22.89 -3.36
CA ALA A 302 -3.20 -23.76 -3.39
C ALA A 302 -3.59 -25.24 -3.29
N PHE A 303 -4.54 -25.61 -2.40
CA PHE A 303 -5.06 -26.96 -2.27
C PHE A 303 -5.83 -27.40 -3.53
N TYR A 304 -6.70 -26.55 -4.09
CA TYR A 304 -7.40 -26.86 -5.34
C TYR A 304 -6.46 -27.03 -6.53
N SER A 305 -5.38 -26.24 -6.60
CA SER A 305 -4.36 -26.42 -7.63
C SER A 305 -3.64 -27.78 -7.47
N TYR A 306 -3.30 -28.15 -6.25
CA TYR A 306 -2.72 -29.46 -5.95
C TYR A 306 -3.63 -30.60 -6.39
N HIS A 307 -4.92 -30.51 -6.08
CA HIS A 307 -5.89 -31.51 -6.50
C HIS A 307 -5.90 -31.77 -8.03
N ARG A 308 -5.62 -30.74 -8.83
CA ARG A 308 -5.56 -30.86 -10.29
C ARG A 308 -4.22 -31.36 -10.81
N THR A 309 -3.12 -31.04 -10.12
CA THR A 309 -1.77 -31.25 -10.65
C THR A 309 -1.00 -32.38 -9.98
N GLY A 310 -1.42 -32.81 -8.78
CA GLY A 310 -0.69 -33.76 -7.95
C GLY A 310 0.66 -33.28 -7.42
N ASP A 311 1.09 -32.04 -7.74
CA ASP A 311 2.41 -31.51 -7.36
C ASP A 311 2.43 -31.06 -5.88
N PHE A 312 2.76 -32.00 -5.00
CA PHE A 312 2.89 -31.75 -3.56
C PHE A 312 4.01 -30.74 -3.24
N LYS A 313 5.13 -30.78 -3.95
CA LYS A 313 6.23 -29.87 -3.72
C LYS A 313 5.82 -28.42 -3.99
N LEU A 314 5.03 -28.18 -5.03
CA LEU A 314 4.49 -26.86 -5.34
C LEU A 314 3.45 -26.40 -4.30
N LEU A 315 2.62 -27.30 -3.80
CA LEU A 315 1.70 -26.99 -2.70
C LEU A 315 2.49 -26.57 -1.45
N LEU A 316 3.48 -27.37 -1.04
CA LEU A 316 4.33 -27.08 0.12
C LEU A 316 5.03 -25.71 -0.01
N ASP A 317 5.58 -25.43 -1.17
CA ASP A 317 6.21 -24.15 -1.46
C ASP A 317 5.22 -22.98 -1.40
N ARG A 318 3.98 -23.16 -1.86
CA ARG A 318 2.92 -22.13 -1.75
C ARG A 318 2.52 -21.85 -0.31
N ILE A 319 2.38 -22.88 0.51
CA ILE A 319 2.06 -22.71 1.94
C ILE A 319 3.26 -22.06 2.65
N SER A 320 4.47 -22.54 2.40
CA SER A 320 5.70 -21.92 2.94
C SER A 320 5.85 -20.46 2.52
N PHE A 321 5.48 -20.11 1.27
CA PHE A 321 5.50 -18.74 0.77
C PHE A 321 4.53 -17.81 1.51
N LEU A 322 3.34 -18.31 1.88
CA LEU A 322 2.33 -17.52 2.61
C LEU A 322 2.70 -17.33 4.08
N THR A 323 3.37 -18.32 4.69
CA THR A 323 3.74 -18.34 6.11
C THR A 323 5.11 -17.74 6.41
N SER A 324 5.89 -17.38 5.41
CA SER A 324 7.28 -16.90 5.58
C SER A 324 7.52 -15.49 5.05
N ASN A 325 8.75 -15.03 5.20
CA ASN A 325 9.26 -13.77 4.69
C ASN A 325 10.28 -14.01 3.59
N ARG A 326 10.51 -13.00 2.74
CA ARG A 326 11.45 -13.05 1.62
C ARG A 326 11.89 -11.65 1.20
N ASP A 327 13.03 -11.58 0.53
CA ASP A 327 13.51 -10.36 -0.08
C ASP A 327 12.93 -10.22 -1.50
N LEU A 328 12.53 -9.01 -1.86
CA LEU A 328 12.09 -8.66 -3.21
C LEU A 328 13.27 -8.36 -4.13
N ASN A 329 14.39 -7.89 -3.56
CA ASN A 329 15.58 -7.58 -4.33
C ASN A 329 16.30 -8.86 -4.71
N ARG A 330 16.29 -9.16 -6.00
CA ARG A 330 17.12 -10.20 -6.60
C ARG A 330 18.47 -9.62 -6.94
N LYS A 331 19.51 -10.37 -6.49
CA LYS A 331 20.90 -10.31 -6.96
C LYS A 331 21.38 -8.93 -7.40
N ILE A 332 21.84 -8.14 -6.47
CA ILE A 332 22.95 -7.26 -6.79
C ILE A 332 24.20 -8.05 -6.42
N ARG A 333 24.72 -8.80 -7.38
CA ARG A 333 26.13 -9.16 -7.42
C ARG A 333 26.81 -7.98 -8.09
N SER A 334 27.25 -7.00 -7.32
CA SER A 334 28.42 -6.16 -7.66
C SER A 334 28.77 -5.30 -6.46
N LEU A 335 29.94 -5.49 -6.02
CA LEU A 335 30.91 -4.48 -5.56
C LEU A 335 30.32 -3.10 -5.23
N SER A 336 30.42 -2.84 -4.00
CA SER A 336 30.51 -1.63 -3.23
C SER A 336 29.44 -1.55 -2.15
N SER A 337 29.92 -1.73 -0.96
CA SER A 337 29.36 -1.44 0.34
C SER A 337 28.73 -0.06 0.38
N LEU A 338 27.43 0.00 0.18
CA LEU A 338 26.56 1.03 0.74
C LEU A 338 25.19 0.37 0.84
N GLU A 339 24.68 0.30 2.04
CA GLU A 339 23.43 -0.33 2.45
C GLU A 339 22.23 0.20 1.65
N LYS A 340 22.04 -0.28 0.45
CA LYS A 340 20.77 -0.11 -0.26
C LYS A 340 19.76 -1.06 0.38
N GLY A 341 18.84 -0.48 1.13
CA GLY A 341 17.89 -1.16 1.97
C GLY A 341 17.24 -2.36 1.31
N LYS A 342 17.41 -3.53 1.88
CA LYS A 342 16.72 -4.77 1.50
C LYS A 342 15.21 -4.55 1.60
N VAL A 343 14.51 -4.61 0.48
CA VAL A 343 13.04 -4.57 0.48
C VAL A 343 12.53 -5.96 0.80
N SER A 344 12.18 -6.17 2.06
CA SER A 344 11.64 -7.44 2.54
C SER A 344 10.12 -7.43 2.52
N THR A 345 9.52 -8.57 2.25
CA THR A 345 8.07 -8.79 2.25
C THR A 345 7.73 -10.14 2.86
N GLY A 346 6.47 -10.38 3.17
CA GLY A 346 5.99 -11.63 3.74
C GLY A 346 5.09 -11.40 4.93
N ILE A 347 4.89 -12.44 5.74
CA ILE A 347 3.92 -12.39 6.83
C ILE A 347 4.30 -11.35 7.88
N TYR A 348 5.58 -11.18 8.22
CA TYR A 348 6.05 -10.15 9.14
C TYR A 348 6.15 -8.78 8.45
N TYR A 349 6.97 -8.64 7.41
CA TYR A 349 7.29 -7.33 6.83
C TYR A 349 6.08 -6.61 6.23
N SER A 350 5.10 -7.34 5.71
CA SER A 350 3.85 -6.75 5.22
C SER A 350 2.86 -6.41 6.34
N ASN A 351 3.11 -6.86 7.57
CA ASN A 351 2.21 -6.74 8.71
C ASN A 351 2.95 -6.40 10.02
N ALA A 352 4.07 -5.69 9.95
CA ALA A 352 5.00 -5.47 11.06
C ALA A 352 4.40 -4.73 12.28
N ARG A 353 3.17 -4.22 12.16
CA ARG A 353 2.47 -3.50 13.24
C ARG A 353 1.40 -4.34 13.95
N LEU A 354 1.35 -5.65 13.67
CA LEU A 354 0.51 -6.56 14.46
C LEU A 354 1.04 -6.68 15.88
N ASP A 355 0.12 -6.80 16.81
CA ASP A 355 0.49 -7.19 18.17
C ASP A 355 1.01 -8.64 18.19
N VAL A 356 1.97 -8.93 19.08
CA VAL A 356 2.63 -10.26 19.18
C VAL A 356 1.61 -11.37 19.43
N ASN A 357 0.54 -11.07 20.18
CA ASN A 357 -0.57 -12.00 20.48
C ASN A 357 -1.74 -11.86 19.47
N SER A 358 -1.46 -11.60 18.22
CA SER A 358 -2.46 -11.46 17.15
C SER A 358 -3.34 -12.71 17.07
N ILE A 359 -4.64 -12.51 17.26
CA ILE A 359 -5.67 -13.56 17.16
C ILE A 359 -5.78 -14.03 15.71
N SER A 360 -5.61 -13.16 14.75
CA SER A 360 -5.75 -13.49 13.33
C SER A 360 -4.64 -14.40 12.82
N LEU A 361 -3.42 -14.34 13.36
CA LEU A 361 -2.37 -15.30 13.01
C LEU A 361 -2.74 -16.70 13.45
N LYS A 362 -3.29 -16.84 14.68
CA LYS A 362 -3.84 -18.11 15.17
C LYS A 362 -4.99 -18.61 14.29
N GLN A 363 -5.94 -17.74 13.95
CA GLN A 363 -7.05 -18.08 13.04
C GLN A 363 -6.59 -18.57 11.66
N LEU A 364 -5.45 -18.07 11.17
CA LEU A 364 -4.87 -18.53 9.91
C LEU A 364 -4.20 -19.91 10.07
N ASP A 365 -3.53 -20.16 11.20
CA ASP A 365 -2.96 -21.45 11.53
C ASP A 365 -4.07 -22.51 11.74
N ASP A 366 -5.14 -22.17 12.47
CA ASP A 366 -6.31 -23.03 12.65
C ASP A 366 -6.97 -23.35 11.30
N PHE A 367 -7.05 -22.38 10.38
CA PHE A 367 -7.57 -22.61 9.03
C PHE A 367 -6.66 -23.53 8.21
N LEU A 368 -5.35 -23.40 8.30
CA LEU A 368 -4.41 -24.32 7.65
C LEU A 368 -4.54 -25.72 8.21
N LEU A 369 -4.64 -25.85 9.55
CA LEU A 369 -4.87 -27.11 10.22
C LEU A 369 -6.19 -27.76 9.76
N TYR A 370 -7.26 -26.95 9.66
CA TYR A 370 -8.54 -27.40 9.11
C TYR A 370 -8.38 -27.93 7.69
N CYS A 371 -7.69 -27.22 6.80
CA CYS A 371 -7.47 -27.67 5.41
C CYS A 371 -6.72 -29.01 5.32
N VAL A 372 -5.87 -29.35 6.30
CA VAL A 372 -5.04 -30.56 6.29
C VAL A 372 -5.70 -31.72 7.04
N LYS A 373 -6.45 -31.45 8.13
CA LYS A 373 -6.95 -32.49 9.05
C LYS A 373 -8.47 -32.60 9.13
N SER A 374 -9.23 -31.66 8.58
CA SER A 374 -10.71 -31.71 8.70
C SER A 374 -11.32 -32.97 8.10
N ASN A 375 -12.35 -33.45 8.73
CA ASN A 375 -13.14 -34.61 8.26
C ASN A 375 -14.37 -34.20 7.42
N ASN A 376 -14.56 -32.89 7.17
CA ASN A 376 -15.75 -32.37 6.48
C ASN A 376 -15.38 -31.34 5.39
N GLY A 377 -16.21 -31.28 4.34
CA GLY A 377 -16.14 -30.26 3.29
C GLY A 377 -15.23 -30.62 2.11
N ARG A 378 -15.30 -29.78 1.05
CA ARG A 378 -14.57 -30.01 -0.21
C ARG A 378 -13.04 -30.09 -0.05
N LEU A 379 -12.46 -29.32 0.87
CA LEU A 379 -11.01 -29.35 1.11
C LEU A 379 -10.60 -30.64 1.84
N HIS A 380 -11.49 -31.21 2.65
CA HIS A 380 -11.29 -32.50 3.29
C HIS A 380 -11.15 -33.64 2.27
N SER A 381 -12.02 -33.69 1.25
CA SER A 381 -11.94 -34.76 0.23
C SER A 381 -10.57 -34.71 -0.47
N ILE A 382 -10.02 -33.53 -0.73
CA ILE A 382 -8.67 -33.37 -1.27
C ILE A 382 -7.60 -33.89 -0.30
N ALA A 383 -7.69 -33.50 0.98
CA ALA A 383 -6.69 -33.86 1.99
C ALA A 383 -6.71 -35.34 2.36
N LYS A 384 -7.92 -35.96 2.48
CA LYS A 384 -8.11 -37.36 2.91
C LYS A 384 -7.52 -38.34 1.89
N HIS A 385 -7.74 -38.11 0.62
CA HIS A 385 -7.36 -39.02 -0.45
C HIS A 385 -6.01 -38.80 -1.09
N SER A 386 -5.34 -37.67 -0.79
CA SER A 386 -4.16 -37.23 -1.51
C SER A 386 -2.89 -37.06 -0.67
N PHE A 387 -2.96 -37.10 0.67
CA PHE A 387 -1.79 -36.86 1.53
C PHE A 387 -1.40 -38.09 2.35
N THR A 388 -0.12 -38.44 2.31
CA THR A 388 0.52 -39.33 3.25
C THR A 388 0.65 -38.68 4.64
N VAL A 389 0.90 -39.47 5.68
CA VAL A 389 1.15 -38.97 7.04
C VAL A 389 2.33 -37.99 7.06
N ASN A 390 3.39 -38.30 6.33
CA ASN A 390 4.59 -37.42 6.25
C ASN A 390 4.29 -36.11 5.54
N GLN A 391 3.54 -36.12 4.44
CA GLN A 391 3.11 -34.90 3.74
C GLN A 391 2.26 -33.99 4.63
N ARG A 392 1.35 -34.56 5.43
CA ARG A 392 0.58 -33.78 6.41
C ARG A 392 1.47 -33.14 7.47
N LYS A 393 2.45 -33.90 8.00
CA LYS A 393 3.43 -33.36 8.96
C LYS A 393 4.24 -32.22 8.36
N GLU A 394 4.69 -32.33 7.10
CA GLU A 394 5.42 -31.26 6.41
C GLU A 394 4.59 -30.00 6.20
N LEU A 395 3.33 -30.11 5.79
CA LEU A 395 2.44 -28.95 5.64
C LEU A 395 2.23 -28.25 6.99
N LEU A 396 2.03 -29.01 8.07
CA LEU A 396 1.77 -28.48 9.43
C LEU A 396 3.02 -27.95 10.14
N ARG A 397 4.24 -28.15 9.61
CA ARG A 397 5.44 -27.44 10.07
C ARG A 397 5.40 -25.95 9.70
N ASN A 398 4.55 -25.55 8.74
CA ASN A 398 4.35 -24.17 8.37
C ASN A 398 3.30 -23.52 9.29
N SER A 399 3.63 -22.36 9.86
CA SER A 399 2.73 -21.61 10.75
C SER A 399 2.86 -20.11 10.45
N PHE A 400 1.74 -19.41 10.37
CA PHE A 400 1.69 -17.96 10.22
C PHE A 400 2.26 -17.26 11.47
N ARG A 401 1.90 -17.76 12.66
CA ARG A 401 2.39 -17.23 13.92
C ARG A 401 3.90 -17.42 14.03
N LYS A 402 4.42 -18.60 13.78
CA LYS A 402 5.86 -18.87 13.79
C LYS A 402 6.61 -18.05 12.75
N GLY A 403 6.10 -18.01 11.52
CA GLY A 403 6.70 -17.19 10.44
C GLY A 403 6.74 -15.70 10.74
N PHE A 404 5.76 -15.20 11.50
CA PHE A 404 5.71 -13.81 11.96
C PHE A 404 6.68 -13.55 13.13
N VAL A 405 6.62 -14.34 14.20
CA VAL A 405 7.41 -14.15 15.43
C VAL A 405 8.89 -14.41 15.18
N ASP A 406 9.21 -15.55 14.59
CA ASP A 406 10.61 -15.98 14.34
C ASP A 406 11.18 -15.36 13.04
N ARG A 407 10.37 -14.56 12.34
CA ARG A 407 10.74 -13.93 11.05
C ARG A 407 11.29 -14.93 10.05
N VAL A 408 10.71 -16.14 9.96
CA VAL A 408 11.20 -17.22 9.09
C VAL A 408 11.36 -16.74 7.66
N TYR A 409 12.56 -16.91 7.09
CA TYR A 409 12.89 -16.51 5.72
C TYR A 409 12.90 -17.69 4.75
N ARG A 410 12.40 -17.47 3.52
CA ARG A 410 12.47 -18.42 2.41
C ARG A 410 12.97 -17.71 1.15
N LYS A 411 13.83 -18.42 0.41
CA LYS A 411 14.35 -17.96 -0.87
C LYS A 411 13.76 -18.83 -1.99
N TYR A 412 13.34 -18.18 -3.05
CA TYR A 412 12.83 -18.86 -4.25
C TYR A 412 13.54 -18.29 -5.47
N ASN A 413 13.91 -19.13 -6.45
CA ASN A 413 14.36 -18.61 -7.74
C ASN A 413 13.18 -18.04 -8.53
N PHE A 414 13.46 -17.33 -9.64
CA PHE A 414 12.40 -16.60 -10.39
C PHE A 414 11.35 -17.53 -11.00
N LYS A 415 11.79 -18.63 -11.57
CA LYS A 415 10.90 -19.62 -12.16
C LYS A 415 9.93 -20.13 -11.09
N ARG A 416 10.47 -20.58 -9.95
CA ARG A 416 9.65 -21.10 -8.84
C ARG A 416 8.74 -20.03 -8.21
N TYR A 417 9.24 -18.80 -8.05
CA TYR A 417 8.40 -17.67 -7.60
C TYR A 417 7.20 -17.45 -8.53
N THR A 418 7.41 -17.51 -9.84
CA THR A 418 6.35 -17.33 -10.84
C THR A 418 5.33 -18.47 -10.76
N GLU A 419 5.78 -19.71 -10.65
CA GLU A 419 4.93 -20.90 -10.48
C GLU A 419 4.07 -20.82 -9.20
N ILE A 420 4.69 -20.40 -8.09
CA ILE A 420 3.99 -20.21 -6.81
C ILE A 420 2.87 -19.19 -6.96
N THR A 421 3.16 -18.03 -7.56
CA THR A 421 2.25 -16.87 -7.56
C THR A 421 1.19 -16.89 -8.66
N LYS A 422 1.41 -17.63 -9.73
CA LYS A 422 0.53 -17.70 -10.92
C LYS A 422 -0.94 -17.91 -10.60
N ILE A 423 -1.27 -18.74 -9.61
CA ILE A 423 -2.67 -19.04 -9.24
C ILE A 423 -3.35 -17.92 -8.44
N TRP A 424 -2.63 -16.92 -7.99
CA TRP A 424 -3.15 -15.82 -7.18
C TRP A 424 -3.25 -14.49 -7.94
N LEU A 425 -2.74 -14.43 -9.15
CA LEU A 425 -2.88 -13.32 -10.08
C LEU A 425 -4.28 -13.33 -10.72
#